data_f189c91cb9d5d14b5d8b5e78856f0712
#
_entry.id   f189c91cb9d5d14b5d8b5e78856f0712
#
_cell.length_a   1.000
_cell.length_b   1.000
_cell.length_c   1.000
_cell.angle_alpha   90.00
_cell.angle_beta   90.00
_cell.angle_gamma   90.00
#
_symmetry.space_group_name_H-M   'P 1'
#
loop_
_entity.id
_entity.type
_entity.pdbx_description
1 polymer ?
#
loop_
_entity_poly.entity_id
_entity_poly.type
_entity_poly.pdbx_seq_one_letter_code
_entity_poly.pdbx_strand_id
1 'polypeptide(L)'
;LQSPAILMRAGIGPGPALQALGIPVAIDLPGVGGNLRDHPALTFCQYLPRRLRLPLARRRPNFTAMRFSSGQPGCDPSDMYITASARGGWHALGTRLGLYFLWCNRPYSSGSLTLASQDPKAYPVVDFNLLSDERDVERLVSAVRLLARLVVHPQLNPEAGDFFPASYSPRIKRLSRYGTANRIVASILGPMLDVPAGLRQLLIRLVLLNGTAFQATLADERALEAFVRQSVFGVWHPVGTCRMGDPADRMAVVDPGGRVIGSENVYVADASIMPRLPTANTNIPVIMAAEKISDALLRHH
;
A
#
# COMPACT_ATOMS: atom_id res chain seq x y z
N LEU A 1 0.36 -12.25 6.89
CA LEU A 1 0.15 -11.77 8.28
C LEU A 1 -0.19 -12.91 9.25
N GLN A 2 -0.84 -14.00 8.80
CA GLN A 2 -1.23 -15.07 9.73
C GLN A 2 -0.10 -16.06 10.01
N SER A 3 0.75 -16.35 9.03
CA SER A 3 1.85 -17.35 9.18
C SER A 3 2.76 -17.06 10.37
N PRO A 4 3.28 -15.84 10.58
CA PRO A 4 4.07 -15.56 11.79
C PRO A 4 3.25 -15.71 13.07
N ALA A 5 1.97 -15.36 13.08
CA ALA A 5 1.11 -15.53 14.26
C ALA A 5 0.86 -17.02 14.56
N ILE A 6 0.72 -17.86 13.55
CA ILE A 6 0.61 -19.33 13.69
C ILE A 6 1.89 -19.90 14.27
N LEU A 7 3.06 -19.52 13.73
CA LEU A 7 4.36 -19.97 14.23
C LEU A 7 4.55 -19.57 15.72
N MET A 8 4.29 -18.30 16.05
CA MET A 8 4.41 -17.81 17.43
C MET A 8 3.49 -18.57 18.39
N ARG A 9 2.25 -18.86 18.02
CA ARG A 9 1.33 -19.65 18.86
C ARG A 9 1.77 -21.11 19.03
N ALA A 10 2.51 -21.63 18.06
CA ALA A 10 3.13 -22.94 18.15
C ALA A 10 4.47 -22.95 18.94
N GLY A 11 4.85 -21.83 19.55
CA GLY A 11 6.08 -21.69 20.30
C GLY A 11 7.32 -21.42 19.43
N ILE A 12 7.14 -21.05 18.16
CA ILE A 12 8.24 -20.75 17.24
C ILE A 12 8.27 -19.24 17.01
N GLY A 13 9.25 -18.55 17.60
CA GLY A 13 9.34 -17.10 17.49
C GLY A 13 10.23 -16.45 18.54
N PRO A 14 10.14 -15.13 18.74
CA PRO A 14 10.95 -14.41 19.71
C PRO A 14 10.72 -14.93 21.13
N GLY A 15 11.67 -15.69 21.69
CA GLY A 15 11.53 -16.38 22.98
C GLY A 15 11.01 -15.49 24.12
N PRO A 16 11.62 -14.32 24.40
CA PRO A 16 11.15 -13.42 25.44
C PRO A 16 9.69 -12.95 25.27
N ALA A 17 9.27 -12.67 24.04
CA ALA A 17 7.90 -12.23 23.74
C ALA A 17 6.88 -13.37 23.93
N LEU A 18 7.25 -14.60 23.56
CA LEU A 18 6.41 -15.78 23.76
C LEU A 18 6.26 -16.10 25.25
N GLN A 19 7.35 -16.07 26.01
CA GLN A 19 7.34 -16.28 27.46
C GLN A 19 6.47 -15.25 28.19
N ALA A 20 6.54 -13.99 27.79
CA ALA A 20 5.69 -12.93 28.37
C ALA A 20 4.18 -13.19 28.17
N LEU A 21 3.83 -13.94 27.12
CA LEU A 21 2.46 -14.40 26.88
C LEU A 21 2.15 -15.77 27.48
N GLY A 22 3.09 -16.40 28.20
CA GLY A 22 2.94 -17.75 28.75
C GLY A 22 2.96 -18.86 27.71
N ILE A 23 3.53 -18.60 26.52
CA ILE A 23 3.69 -19.61 25.46
C ILE A 23 5.04 -20.31 25.65
N PRO A 24 5.07 -21.66 25.77
CA PRO A 24 6.32 -22.41 25.80
C PRO A 24 7.11 -22.21 24.52
N VAL A 25 8.41 -21.95 24.65
CA VAL A 25 9.30 -21.74 23.50
C VAL A 25 9.77 -23.10 22.99
N ALA A 26 9.32 -23.46 21.80
CA ALA A 26 9.79 -24.67 21.10
C ALA A 26 11.05 -24.36 20.27
N ILE A 27 11.07 -23.23 19.57
CA ILE A 27 12.22 -22.75 18.78
C ILE A 27 12.33 -21.25 18.98
N ASP A 28 13.46 -20.79 19.55
CA ASP A 28 13.73 -19.34 19.66
C ASP A 28 14.20 -18.80 18.30
N LEU A 29 13.28 -18.15 17.60
CA LEU A 29 13.48 -17.64 16.26
C LEU A 29 13.07 -16.14 16.19
N PRO A 30 14.00 -15.23 16.55
CA PRO A 30 13.69 -13.81 16.75
C PRO A 30 13.20 -13.08 15.51
N GLY A 31 13.44 -13.61 14.30
CA GLY A 31 12.99 -13.03 13.05
C GLY A 31 11.49 -13.15 12.78
N VAL A 32 10.79 -14.08 13.49
CA VAL A 32 9.34 -14.27 13.29
C VAL A 32 8.55 -13.02 13.68
N GLY A 33 7.78 -12.49 12.74
CA GLY A 33 7.02 -11.25 12.88
C GLY A 33 7.81 -9.98 12.57
N GLY A 34 9.13 -10.04 12.45
CA GLY A 34 9.99 -8.92 12.04
C GLY A 34 9.93 -8.64 10.52
N ASN A 35 10.61 -7.58 10.08
CA ASN A 35 10.75 -7.23 8.66
C ASN A 35 9.41 -7.11 7.90
N LEU A 36 8.32 -6.70 8.57
CA LEU A 36 7.05 -6.44 7.90
C LEU A 36 7.23 -5.27 6.92
N ARG A 37 6.90 -5.50 5.65
CA ARG A 37 6.97 -4.48 4.62
C ARG A 37 5.67 -4.42 3.83
N ASP A 38 5.30 -3.21 3.43
CA ASP A 38 4.24 -2.93 2.45
C ASP A 38 4.67 -1.71 1.62
N HIS A 39 4.11 -1.51 0.45
CA HIS A 39 4.37 -0.33 -0.35
C HIS A 39 3.68 0.89 0.27
N PRO A 40 4.41 1.89 0.78
CA PRO A 40 3.81 3.13 1.25
C PRO A 40 3.29 3.92 0.05
N ALA A 41 2.02 4.30 0.11
CA ALA A 41 1.30 4.88 -1.01
C ALA A 41 0.48 6.10 -0.64
N LEU A 42 0.21 6.90 -1.66
CA LEU A 42 -0.72 8.03 -1.66
C LEU A 42 -1.69 7.91 -2.83
N THR A 43 -2.88 8.46 -2.67
CA THR A 43 -3.86 8.55 -3.76
C THR A 43 -4.31 9.97 -4.00
N PHE A 44 -4.50 10.28 -5.28
CA PHE A 44 -4.98 11.58 -5.75
C PHE A 44 -6.11 11.38 -6.74
N CYS A 45 -7.02 12.34 -6.77
CA CYS A 45 -8.09 12.39 -7.76
C CYS A 45 -7.93 13.59 -8.67
N GLN A 46 -8.47 13.44 -9.88
CA GLN A 46 -8.62 14.52 -10.84
C GLN A 46 -10.02 14.48 -11.43
N TYR A 47 -10.67 15.65 -11.55
CA TYR A 47 -11.94 15.75 -12.25
C TYR A 47 -11.78 15.40 -13.74
N LEU A 48 -12.68 14.57 -14.25
CA LEU A 48 -12.76 14.18 -15.66
C LEU A 48 -13.95 14.85 -16.35
N PRO A 49 -13.75 15.70 -17.35
CA PRO A 49 -14.79 16.18 -18.23
C PRO A 49 -15.56 15.02 -18.87
N ARG A 50 -16.83 15.24 -19.24
CA ARG A 50 -17.73 14.17 -19.73
C ARG A 50 -17.12 13.31 -20.82
N ARG A 51 -16.42 13.92 -21.79
CA ARG A 51 -15.80 13.22 -22.92
C ARG A 51 -14.62 12.30 -22.54
N LEU A 52 -13.98 12.53 -21.39
CA LEU A 52 -12.87 11.71 -20.90
C LEU A 52 -13.32 10.59 -19.95
N ARG A 53 -14.63 10.50 -19.67
CA ARG A 53 -15.16 9.47 -18.78
C ARG A 53 -15.31 8.15 -19.50
N LEU A 54 -14.92 7.08 -18.84
CA LEU A 54 -15.17 5.74 -19.35
C LEU A 54 -16.63 5.33 -19.14
N PRO A 55 -17.25 4.72 -20.16
CA PRO A 55 -18.55 4.07 -20.00
C PRO A 55 -18.50 3.04 -18.86
N LEU A 56 -19.59 2.94 -18.10
CA LEU A 56 -19.71 1.99 -16.98
C LEU A 56 -19.52 0.52 -17.42
N ALA A 57 -19.87 0.19 -18.66
CA ALA A 57 -19.67 -1.13 -19.25
C ALA A 57 -18.18 -1.54 -19.35
N ARG A 58 -17.27 -0.58 -19.38
CA ARG A 58 -15.83 -0.88 -19.36
C ARG A 58 -15.40 -1.32 -17.96
N ARG A 59 -15.10 -2.62 -17.81
CA ARG A 59 -14.79 -3.25 -16.51
C ARG A 59 -13.39 -2.87 -15.99
N ARG A 60 -12.42 -2.61 -16.88
CA ARG A 60 -11.03 -2.29 -16.50
C ARG A 60 -10.78 -0.79 -16.67
N PRO A 61 -10.73 -0.01 -15.56
CA PRO A 61 -10.47 1.42 -15.62
C PRO A 61 -8.98 1.80 -15.62
N ASN A 62 -8.09 0.86 -15.32
CA ASN A 62 -6.64 1.09 -15.24
C ASN A 62 -5.99 0.75 -16.59
N PHE A 63 -5.37 1.74 -17.22
CA PHE A 63 -4.77 1.57 -18.54
C PHE A 63 -3.29 1.93 -18.58
N THR A 64 -2.81 2.68 -17.62
CA THR A 64 -1.49 3.27 -17.65
C THR A 64 -0.80 3.11 -16.32
N ALA A 65 0.47 2.75 -16.39
CA ALA A 65 1.35 2.72 -15.25
C ALA A 65 2.71 3.25 -15.66
N MET A 66 3.36 3.98 -14.77
CA MET A 66 4.70 4.49 -14.93
C MET A 66 5.57 3.99 -13.78
N ARG A 67 6.67 3.32 -14.12
CA ARG A 67 7.76 3.02 -13.20
C ARG A 67 8.90 3.97 -13.48
N PHE A 68 9.47 4.54 -12.44
CA PHE A 68 10.56 5.52 -12.56
C PHE A 68 11.50 5.45 -11.37
N SER A 69 12.68 6.02 -11.52
CA SER A 69 13.65 6.15 -10.44
C SER A 69 13.47 7.50 -9.75
N SER A 70 13.49 7.50 -8.43
CA SER A 70 13.43 8.74 -7.64
C SER A 70 14.66 9.63 -7.87
N GLY A 71 15.80 9.00 -8.18
CA GLY A 71 17.09 9.69 -8.27
C GLY A 71 17.68 10.07 -6.93
N GLN A 72 17.07 9.66 -5.80
CA GLN A 72 17.59 9.93 -4.47
C GLN A 72 18.86 9.12 -4.18
N PRO A 73 19.85 9.70 -3.50
CA PRO A 73 21.06 9.01 -3.12
C PRO A 73 20.79 7.75 -2.29
N GLY A 74 21.47 6.66 -2.61
CA GLY A 74 21.32 5.39 -1.90
C GLY A 74 20.01 4.65 -2.19
N CYS A 75 19.21 5.08 -3.17
CA CYS A 75 18.00 4.41 -3.60
C CYS A 75 18.23 3.56 -4.85
N ASP A 76 17.52 2.44 -4.94
CA ASP A 76 17.56 1.54 -6.10
C ASP A 76 16.91 2.19 -7.33
N PRO A 77 17.31 1.78 -8.56
CA PRO A 77 16.60 2.20 -9.76
C PRO A 77 15.17 1.61 -9.82
N SER A 78 14.28 2.32 -10.50
CA SER A 78 12.86 1.93 -10.65
C SER A 78 12.12 1.73 -9.32
N ASP A 79 12.49 2.53 -8.34
CA ASP A 79 12.02 2.47 -6.95
C ASP A 79 10.65 3.12 -6.71
N MET A 80 10.09 3.79 -7.73
CA MET A 80 8.81 4.48 -7.66
C MET A 80 7.83 3.99 -8.71
N TYR A 81 6.53 4.13 -8.40
CA TYR A 81 5.45 3.70 -9.28
C TYR A 81 4.26 4.63 -9.19
N ILE A 82 3.68 4.95 -10.35
CA ILE A 82 2.39 5.65 -10.47
C ILE A 82 1.51 4.83 -11.40
N THR A 83 0.26 4.60 -11.01
CA THR A 83 -0.76 4.08 -11.92
C THR A 83 -1.94 5.03 -11.99
N ALA A 84 -2.52 5.17 -13.17
CA ALA A 84 -3.67 5.99 -13.42
C ALA A 84 -4.89 5.12 -13.73
N SER A 85 -6.01 5.50 -13.12
CA SER A 85 -7.33 4.90 -13.37
C SER A 85 -8.28 5.99 -13.86
N ALA A 86 -8.98 5.72 -14.95
CA ALA A 86 -10.02 6.62 -15.45
C ALA A 86 -11.34 6.55 -14.64
N ARG A 87 -11.29 5.96 -13.46
CA ARG A 87 -12.42 5.89 -12.53
C ARG A 87 -11.93 5.84 -11.10
N GLY A 88 -12.32 6.82 -10.28
CA GLY A 88 -11.95 6.92 -8.87
C GLY A 88 -12.85 6.12 -7.91
N GLY A 89 -13.87 5.42 -8.41
CA GLY A 89 -14.77 4.63 -7.58
C GLY A 89 -15.91 3.98 -8.36
N TRP A 90 -16.68 3.13 -7.68
CA TRP A 90 -17.78 2.33 -8.25
C TRP A 90 -19.09 3.12 -8.46
N HIS A 91 -19.23 4.28 -7.83
CA HIS A 91 -20.44 5.10 -7.79
C HIS A 91 -20.37 6.32 -8.73
N ALA A 92 -21.49 7.03 -8.90
CA ALA A 92 -21.64 8.16 -9.83
C ALA A 92 -20.60 9.29 -9.66
N LEU A 93 -20.18 9.57 -8.44
CA LEU A 93 -19.11 10.54 -8.16
C LEU A 93 -17.76 9.98 -8.66
N GLY A 94 -17.47 8.69 -8.40
CA GLY A 94 -16.23 8.05 -8.83
C GLY A 94 -16.05 7.98 -10.35
N THR A 95 -17.14 7.94 -11.12
CA THR A 95 -17.07 7.97 -12.59
C THR A 95 -16.69 9.33 -13.16
N ARG A 96 -16.71 10.37 -12.34
CA ARG A 96 -16.31 11.75 -12.70
C ARG A 96 -14.90 12.09 -12.31
N LEU A 97 -14.23 11.16 -11.65
CA LEU A 97 -12.89 11.34 -11.11
C LEU A 97 -11.95 10.30 -11.69
N GLY A 98 -10.83 10.73 -12.22
CA GLY A 98 -9.64 9.90 -12.40
C GLY A 98 -8.96 9.70 -11.06
N LEU A 99 -8.27 8.57 -10.89
CA LEU A 99 -7.54 8.23 -9.68
C LEU A 99 -6.09 7.95 -10.04
N TYR A 100 -5.18 8.51 -9.28
CA TYR A 100 -3.77 8.20 -9.33
C TYR A 100 -3.35 7.50 -8.04
N PHE A 101 -2.69 6.34 -8.18
CA PHE A 101 -1.97 5.67 -7.12
C PHE A 101 -0.49 5.91 -7.30
N LEU A 102 0.14 6.41 -6.27
CA LEU A 102 1.57 6.68 -6.21
C LEU A 102 2.16 5.89 -5.04
N TRP A 103 3.22 5.10 -5.25
CA TRP A 103 3.87 4.38 -4.16
C TRP A 103 5.37 4.15 -4.37
N CYS A 104 6.09 3.89 -3.25
CA CYS A 104 7.46 3.40 -3.31
C CYS A 104 7.44 1.90 -3.62
N ASN A 105 8.05 1.48 -4.73
CA ASN A 105 8.20 0.08 -5.10
C ASN A 105 9.16 -0.69 -4.19
N ARG A 106 10.14 0.00 -3.63
CA ARG A 106 11.16 -0.56 -2.74
C ARG A 106 11.27 0.29 -1.49
N PRO A 107 10.39 0.10 -0.51
CA PRO A 107 10.48 0.81 0.76
C PRO A 107 11.68 0.32 1.57
N TYR A 108 12.33 1.26 2.25
CA TYR A 108 13.36 0.98 3.25
C TYR A 108 12.76 0.81 4.63
N SER A 109 11.65 1.48 4.90
CA SER A 109 10.88 1.32 6.12
C SER A 109 10.44 -0.12 6.33
N SER A 110 10.45 -0.55 7.56
CA SER A 110 9.96 -1.87 7.96
C SER A 110 9.32 -1.83 9.33
N GLY A 111 8.29 -2.63 9.50
CA GLY A 111 7.54 -2.78 10.72
C GLY A 111 7.63 -4.19 11.29
N SER A 112 6.67 -4.52 12.14
CA SER A 112 6.62 -5.80 12.83
C SER A 112 5.19 -6.27 13.08
N LEU A 113 5.09 -7.55 13.42
CA LEU A 113 3.87 -8.19 13.86
C LEU A 113 4.16 -8.97 15.13
N THR A 114 3.30 -8.79 16.14
CA THR A 114 3.39 -9.50 17.42
C THR A 114 2.04 -10.11 17.80
N LEU A 115 2.03 -11.08 18.70
CA LEU A 115 0.78 -11.60 19.26
C LEU A 115 0.20 -10.62 20.28
N ALA A 116 -1.11 -10.44 20.23
CA ALA A 116 -1.85 -9.75 21.30
C ALA A 116 -2.15 -10.66 22.49
N SER A 117 -2.32 -11.98 22.24
CA SER A 117 -2.60 -13.02 23.24
C SER A 117 -2.38 -14.41 22.65
N GLN A 118 -2.51 -15.44 23.49
CA GLN A 118 -2.52 -16.84 23.07
C GLN A 118 -3.77 -17.23 22.27
N ASP A 119 -4.88 -16.50 22.42
CA ASP A 119 -6.16 -16.82 21.77
C ASP A 119 -5.99 -16.87 20.24
N PRO A 120 -6.24 -18.02 19.57
CA PRO A 120 -6.13 -18.16 18.12
C PRO A 120 -7.11 -17.28 17.34
N LYS A 121 -8.18 -16.80 17.98
CA LYS A 121 -9.17 -15.89 17.37
C LYS A 121 -8.76 -14.42 17.48
N ALA A 122 -7.83 -14.08 18.37
CA ALA A 122 -7.33 -12.71 18.48
C ALA A 122 -6.46 -12.35 17.27
N TYR A 123 -6.74 -11.18 16.68
CA TYR A 123 -5.86 -10.66 15.63
C TYR A 123 -4.50 -10.28 16.22
N PRO A 124 -3.40 -10.51 15.46
CA PRO A 124 -2.09 -10.02 15.87
C PRO A 124 -2.06 -8.49 15.88
N VAL A 125 -1.17 -7.92 16.67
CA VAL A 125 -0.82 -6.51 16.63
C VAL A 125 0.09 -6.31 15.42
N VAL A 126 -0.32 -5.45 14.50
CA VAL A 126 0.41 -5.19 13.24
C VAL A 126 0.82 -3.74 13.21
N ASP A 127 2.12 -3.50 13.26
CA ASP A 127 2.71 -2.18 13.05
C ASP A 127 3.45 -2.18 11.70
N PHE A 128 2.89 -1.50 10.70
CA PHE A 128 3.55 -1.34 9.40
C PHE A 128 4.73 -0.39 9.45
N ASN A 129 4.78 0.52 10.44
CA ASN A 129 5.84 1.50 10.64
C ASN A 129 6.24 2.22 9.33
N LEU A 130 5.23 2.56 8.51
CA LEU A 130 5.42 3.22 7.23
C LEU A 130 6.14 4.56 7.43
N LEU A 131 7.07 4.86 6.52
CA LEU A 131 7.87 6.10 6.55
C LEU A 131 8.78 6.25 7.78
N SER A 132 9.19 5.15 8.39
CA SER A 132 10.22 5.15 9.44
C SER A 132 11.63 5.44 8.90
N ASP A 133 11.83 5.29 7.59
CA ASP A 133 13.07 5.67 6.90
C ASP A 133 12.81 6.94 6.08
N GLU A 134 13.61 7.97 6.29
CA GLU A 134 13.47 9.29 5.65
C GLU A 134 13.54 9.22 4.12
N ARG A 135 14.29 8.27 3.56
CA ARG A 135 14.36 8.08 2.11
C ARG A 135 12.99 7.79 1.50
N ASP A 136 12.10 7.11 2.24
CA ASP A 136 10.73 6.83 1.78
C ASP A 136 9.89 8.10 1.75
N VAL A 137 10.08 9.00 2.72
CA VAL A 137 9.40 10.31 2.78
C VAL A 137 9.84 11.20 1.63
N GLU A 138 11.16 11.40 1.46
CA GLU A 138 11.74 12.25 0.41
C GLU A 138 11.31 11.81 -0.99
N ARG A 139 11.27 10.49 -1.23
CA ARG A 139 10.82 9.92 -2.49
C ARG A 139 9.34 10.19 -2.75
N LEU A 140 8.48 10.01 -1.76
CA LEU A 140 7.05 10.31 -1.89
C LEU A 140 6.80 11.80 -2.09
N VAL A 141 7.49 12.67 -1.37
CA VAL A 141 7.41 14.14 -1.55
C VAL A 141 7.79 14.52 -2.98
N SER A 142 8.93 14.03 -3.47
CA SER A 142 9.41 14.28 -4.84
C SER A 142 8.42 13.75 -5.90
N ALA A 143 7.86 12.57 -5.67
CA ALA A 143 6.92 11.94 -6.57
C ALA A 143 5.54 12.63 -6.59
N VAL A 144 5.08 13.19 -5.47
CA VAL A 144 3.86 14.03 -5.43
C VAL A 144 4.07 15.29 -6.28
N ARG A 145 5.23 15.94 -6.16
CA ARG A 145 5.57 17.11 -7.00
C ARG A 145 5.64 16.74 -8.48
N LEU A 146 6.23 15.59 -8.81
CA LEU A 146 6.26 15.08 -10.19
C LEU A 146 4.84 14.83 -10.71
N LEU A 147 4.01 14.12 -9.97
CA LEU A 147 2.62 13.84 -10.35
C LEU A 147 1.83 15.13 -10.54
N ALA A 148 1.95 16.11 -9.62
CA ALA A 148 1.27 17.41 -9.74
C ALA A 148 1.66 18.15 -11.03
N ARG A 149 2.92 18.09 -11.46
CA ARG A 149 3.37 18.65 -12.75
C ARG A 149 2.83 17.89 -13.95
N LEU A 150 2.82 16.55 -13.88
CA LEU A 150 2.34 15.71 -14.99
C LEU A 150 0.84 15.92 -15.24
N VAL A 151 0.02 16.00 -14.20
CA VAL A 151 -1.44 16.11 -14.35
C VAL A 151 -1.91 17.45 -14.92
N VAL A 152 -1.09 18.50 -14.84
CA VAL A 152 -1.40 19.82 -15.42
C VAL A 152 -0.64 20.09 -16.72
N HIS A 153 0.20 19.15 -17.19
CA HIS A 153 1.02 19.35 -18.37
C HIS A 153 0.16 19.37 -19.64
N PRO A 154 0.21 20.44 -20.47
CA PRO A 154 -0.71 20.62 -21.62
C PRO A 154 -0.69 19.48 -22.63
N GLN A 155 0.48 18.87 -22.88
CA GLN A 155 0.59 17.75 -23.82
C GLN A 155 0.00 16.44 -23.30
N LEU A 156 -0.01 16.25 -21.97
CA LEU A 156 -0.54 15.04 -21.34
C LEU A 156 -2.01 15.19 -20.96
N ASN A 157 -2.39 16.39 -20.60
CA ASN A 157 -3.74 16.70 -20.15
C ASN A 157 -4.16 18.12 -20.57
N PRO A 158 -4.52 18.34 -21.86
CA PRO A 158 -4.90 19.64 -22.36
C PRO A 158 -6.12 20.23 -21.68
N GLU A 159 -6.88 19.42 -20.94
CA GLU A 159 -8.06 19.81 -20.17
C GLU A 159 -7.87 19.53 -18.69
N ALA A 160 -6.69 19.86 -18.18
CA ALA A 160 -6.35 19.64 -16.79
C ALA A 160 -7.51 20.10 -15.87
N GLY A 161 -8.18 19.12 -15.27
CA GLY A 161 -9.21 19.34 -14.28
C GLY A 161 -8.59 19.51 -12.89
N ASP A 162 -9.45 19.77 -11.92
CA ASP A 162 -9.04 19.94 -10.54
C ASP A 162 -8.35 18.68 -10.01
N PHE A 163 -7.12 18.83 -9.53
CA PHE A 163 -6.30 17.78 -8.94
C PHE A 163 -6.24 17.96 -7.42
N PHE A 164 -6.51 16.88 -6.68
CA PHE A 164 -6.60 16.92 -5.22
C PHE A 164 -6.34 15.55 -4.58
N PRO A 165 -5.90 15.49 -3.29
CA PRO A 165 -5.68 14.23 -2.59
C PRO A 165 -6.98 13.47 -2.32
N ALA A 166 -6.95 12.14 -2.50
CA ALA A 166 -8.09 11.25 -2.32
C ALA A 166 -8.06 10.48 -0.99
N SER A 167 -6.88 10.15 -0.48
CA SER A 167 -6.72 9.32 0.72
C SER A 167 -6.86 10.06 2.03
N TYR A 168 -6.74 11.36 2.01
CA TYR A 168 -6.64 12.20 3.21
C TYR A 168 -7.96 12.40 3.95
N SER A 169 -9.07 12.57 3.22
CA SER A 169 -10.35 12.96 3.83
C SER A 169 -11.12 11.75 4.38
N PRO A 170 -11.52 11.75 5.67
CA PRO A 170 -12.45 10.76 6.21
C PRO A 170 -13.78 10.69 5.46
N ARG A 171 -14.22 11.83 4.87
CA ARG A 171 -15.43 11.91 4.04
C ARG A 171 -15.27 11.10 2.75
N ILE A 172 -14.12 11.21 2.07
CA ILE A 172 -13.82 10.41 0.87
C ILE A 172 -13.80 8.92 1.22
N LYS A 173 -13.13 8.55 2.31
CA LYS A 173 -13.10 7.16 2.81
C LYS A 173 -14.50 6.63 3.11
N ARG A 174 -15.37 7.44 3.71
CA ARG A 174 -16.77 7.07 4.00
C ARG A 174 -17.58 6.89 2.71
N LEU A 175 -17.48 7.81 1.75
CA LEU A 175 -18.19 7.73 0.47
C LEU A 175 -17.73 6.56 -0.40
N SER A 176 -16.48 6.12 -0.27
CA SER A 176 -15.92 5.00 -1.02
C SER A 176 -16.45 3.64 -0.56
N ARG A 177 -17.04 3.53 0.64
CA ARG A 177 -17.62 2.28 1.13
C ARG A 177 -18.82 1.87 0.27
N TYR A 178 -18.86 0.59 -0.09
CA TYR A 178 -19.98 0.03 -0.83
C TYR A 178 -21.26 0.05 0.02
N GLY A 179 -22.37 0.54 -0.55
CA GLY A 179 -23.67 0.58 0.14
C GLY A 179 -24.69 1.48 -0.55
N THR A 180 -25.98 1.20 -0.32
CA THR A 180 -27.10 1.91 -0.97
C THR A 180 -27.12 3.41 -0.59
N ALA A 181 -26.87 3.74 0.68
CA ALA A 181 -26.82 5.12 1.13
C ALA A 181 -25.73 5.92 0.40
N ASN A 182 -24.52 5.36 0.29
CA ASN A 182 -23.41 6.00 -0.43
C ASN A 182 -23.69 6.10 -1.93
N ARG A 183 -24.40 5.13 -2.52
CA ARG A 183 -24.82 5.19 -3.92
C ARG A 183 -25.76 6.38 -4.15
N ILE A 184 -26.74 6.59 -3.29
CA ILE A 184 -27.69 7.71 -3.38
C ILE A 184 -26.94 9.03 -3.22
N VAL A 185 -26.14 9.20 -2.17
CA VAL A 185 -25.35 10.41 -1.92
C VAL A 185 -24.42 10.70 -3.10
N ALA A 186 -23.71 9.72 -3.61
CA ALA A 186 -22.84 9.89 -4.77
C ALA A 186 -23.58 10.20 -6.08
N SER A 187 -24.84 9.75 -6.21
CA SER A 187 -25.71 10.09 -7.36
C SER A 187 -26.18 11.55 -7.32
N ILE A 188 -26.29 12.13 -6.13
CA ILE A 188 -26.60 13.55 -5.94
C ILE A 188 -25.34 14.42 -6.11
N LEU A 189 -24.24 14.04 -5.43
CA LEU A 189 -22.99 14.82 -5.45
C LEU A 189 -22.27 14.74 -6.81
N GLY A 190 -22.42 13.64 -7.53
CA GLY A 190 -21.76 13.45 -8.81
C GLY A 190 -22.07 14.57 -9.81
N PRO A 191 -23.34 14.82 -10.17
CA PRO A 191 -23.72 15.90 -11.09
C PRO A 191 -23.26 17.30 -10.63
N MET A 192 -23.14 17.54 -9.32
CA MET A 192 -22.64 18.79 -8.77
C MET A 192 -21.19 19.09 -9.15
N LEU A 193 -20.40 18.10 -9.58
CA LEU A 193 -19.07 18.35 -10.13
C LEU A 193 -19.10 18.79 -11.61
N ASP A 194 -20.22 18.67 -12.30
CA ASP A 194 -20.35 19.04 -13.72
C ASP A 194 -20.67 20.53 -13.92
N VAL A 195 -20.42 21.36 -12.91
CA VAL A 195 -20.56 22.82 -12.92
C VAL A 195 -19.28 23.51 -13.44
N PRO A 196 -19.33 24.84 -13.74
CA PRO A 196 -18.14 25.62 -14.13
C PRO A 196 -16.97 25.48 -13.14
N ALA A 197 -15.75 25.56 -13.64
CA ALA A 197 -14.52 25.25 -12.91
C ALA A 197 -14.43 25.94 -11.52
N GLY A 198 -14.67 27.25 -11.44
CA GLY A 198 -14.58 27.98 -10.18
C GLY A 198 -15.55 27.47 -9.10
N LEU A 199 -16.79 27.15 -9.47
CA LEU A 199 -17.77 26.60 -8.54
C LEU A 199 -17.42 25.17 -8.16
N ARG A 200 -16.94 24.36 -9.10
CA ARG A 200 -16.47 23.00 -8.83
C ARG A 200 -15.29 22.97 -7.86
N GLN A 201 -14.30 23.87 -8.03
CA GLN A 201 -13.17 23.99 -7.11
C GLN A 201 -13.63 24.33 -5.69
N LEU A 202 -14.57 25.26 -5.57
CA LEU A 202 -15.16 25.61 -4.28
C LEU A 202 -15.87 24.42 -3.64
N LEU A 203 -16.66 23.66 -4.42
CA LEU A 203 -17.34 22.45 -3.93
C LEU A 203 -16.36 21.36 -3.50
N ILE A 204 -15.32 21.08 -4.29
CA ILE A 204 -14.27 20.11 -3.92
C ILE A 204 -13.61 20.55 -2.62
N ARG A 205 -13.23 21.82 -2.53
CA ARG A 205 -12.57 22.38 -1.34
C ARG A 205 -13.46 22.26 -0.09
N LEU A 206 -14.72 22.64 -0.15
CA LEU A 206 -15.62 22.65 1.00
C LEU A 206 -16.09 21.23 1.39
N VAL A 207 -16.47 20.43 0.39
CA VAL A 207 -17.12 19.13 0.63
C VAL A 207 -16.09 18.01 0.83
N LEU A 208 -15.02 17.98 0.03
CA LEU A 208 -14.07 16.89 0.03
C LEU A 208 -12.80 17.17 0.85
N LEU A 209 -12.32 18.42 0.87
CA LEU A 209 -11.01 18.78 1.44
C LEU A 209 -11.09 19.61 2.73
N ASN A 210 -12.26 19.74 3.36
CA ASN A 210 -12.43 20.49 4.60
C ASN A 210 -11.91 21.95 4.53
N GLY A 211 -12.01 22.60 3.38
CA GLY A 211 -11.57 23.97 3.18
C GLY A 211 -10.09 24.15 2.80
N THR A 212 -9.29 23.08 2.78
CA THR A 212 -7.85 23.17 2.47
C THR A 212 -7.61 23.33 0.96
N ALA A 213 -6.71 24.23 0.57
CA ALA A 213 -6.25 24.35 -0.81
C ALA A 213 -4.96 23.53 -1.00
N PHE A 214 -5.04 22.40 -1.71
CA PHE A 214 -3.88 21.52 -1.89
C PHE A 214 -2.71 22.19 -2.61
N GLN A 215 -2.98 23.21 -3.44
CA GLN A 215 -1.94 24.00 -4.11
C GLN A 215 -1.03 24.73 -3.10
N ALA A 216 -1.57 25.21 -1.99
CA ALA A 216 -0.78 25.82 -0.93
C ALA A 216 0.13 24.78 -0.25
N THR A 217 -0.38 23.55 -0.04
CA THR A 217 0.42 22.44 0.49
C THR A 217 1.57 22.08 -0.45
N LEU A 218 1.36 22.08 -1.77
CA LEU A 218 2.41 21.79 -2.75
C LEU A 218 3.51 22.86 -2.79
N ALA A 219 3.17 24.11 -2.46
CA ALA A 219 4.11 25.23 -2.46
C ALA A 219 5.01 25.29 -1.21
N ASP A 220 4.57 24.71 -0.10
CA ASP A 220 5.28 24.65 1.17
C ASP A 220 5.88 23.27 1.40
N GLU A 221 7.19 23.19 1.57
CA GLU A 221 7.92 21.92 1.74
C GLU A 221 7.54 21.18 3.02
N ARG A 222 7.43 21.91 4.14
CA ARG A 222 7.06 21.32 5.43
C ARG A 222 5.60 20.87 5.44
N ALA A 223 4.72 21.65 4.83
CA ALA A 223 3.31 21.28 4.71
C ALA A 223 3.14 20.03 3.82
N LEU A 224 3.92 19.90 2.73
CA LEU A 224 3.87 18.75 1.85
C LEU A 224 4.41 17.50 2.54
N GLU A 225 5.51 17.59 3.27
CA GLU A 225 6.04 16.48 4.06
C GLU A 225 5.04 16.04 5.14
N ALA A 226 4.50 16.96 5.90
CA ALA A 226 3.47 16.66 6.91
C ALA A 226 2.24 15.98 6.28
N PHE A 227 1.81 16.45 5.11
CA PHE A 227 0.73 15.83 4.34
C PHE A 227 1.09 14.38 3.96
N VAL A 228 2.29 14.12 3.45
CA VAL A 228 2.75 12.77 3.08
C VAL A 228 2.71 11.84 4.29
N ARG A 229 3.27 12.26 5.42
CA ARG A 229 3.30 11.45 6.66
C ARG A 229 1.90 11.15 7.21
N GLN A 230 0.97 12.10 7.11
CA GLN A 230 -0.41 11.92 7.60
C GLN A 230 -1.30 11.11 6.66
N SER A 231 -0.99 11.11 5.36
CA SER A 231 -1.87 10.55 4.33
C SER A 231 -1.42 9.20 3.81
N VAL A 232 -0.21 8.76 4.14
CA VAL A 232 0.35 7.49 3.69
C VAL A 232 -0.49 6.32 4.18
N PHE A 233 -0.58 5.28 3.35
CA PHE A 233 -1.18 3.99 3.68
C PHE A 233 -0.47 2.87 2.92
N GLY A 234 -0.62 1.62 3.39
CA GLY A 234 -0.11 0.45 2.69
C GLY A 234 -1.06 -0.01 1.57
N VAL A 235 -0.53 -0.54 0.47
CA VAL A 235 -1.33 -1.02 -0.68
C VAL A 235 -1.74 -2.48 -0.57
N TRP A 236 -1.82 -3.02 0.64
CA TRP A 236 -2.24 -4.41 0.93
C TRP A 236 -1.29 -5.46 0.32
N HIS A 237 -0.01 -5.17 0.29
CA HIS A 237 1.06 -6.06 -0.14
C HIS A 237 1.98 -6.47 1.03
N PRO A 238 1.45 -6.87 2.21
CA PRO A 238 2.28 -7.20 3.36
C PRO A 238 3.15 -8.42 3.07
N VAL A 239 4.47 -8.29 3.29
CA VAL A 239 5.46 -9.34 3.10
C VAL A 239 6.48 -9.36 4.24
N GLY A 240 7.31 -10.40 4.30
CA GLY A 240 8.59 -10.38 5.00
C GLY A 240 8.59 -10.90 6.44
N THR A 241 7.45 -11.17 7.04
CA THR A 241 7.32 -11.52 8.48
C THR A 241 7.77 -12.95 8.85
N CYS A 242 8.11 -13.77 7.86
CA CYS A 242 8.80 -15.08 8.00
C CYS A 242 9.96 -15.10 7.01
N ARG A 243 10.81 -14.08 7.04
CA ARG A 243 11.82 -13.78 6.05
C ARG A 243 12.72 -14.98 5.73
N MET A 244 12.83 -15.29 4.45
CA MET A 244 13.78 -16.25 3.91
C MET A 244 15.22 -15.71 4.05
N GLY A 245 16.15 -16.58 4.39
CA GLY A 245 17.57 -16.21 4.46
C GLY A 245 18.48 -17.40 4.72
N ASP A 246 19.76 -17.10 4.90
CA ASP A 246 20.76 -18.08 5.32
C ASP A 246 20.43 -18.54 6.76
N PRO A 247 20.48 -19.84 7.07
CA PRO A 247 20.30 -20.34 8.44
C PRO A 247 21.26 -19.74 9.48
N ALA A 248 22.41 -19.22 9.06
CA ALA A 248 23.34 -18.50 9.93
C ALA A 248 22.87 -17.07 10.29
N ASP A 249 21.93 -16.50 9.53
CA ASP A 249 21.33 -15.21 9.83
C ASP A 249 20.24 -15.39 10.90
N ARG A 250 20.50 -14.93 12.11
CA ARG A 250 19.55 -15.01 13.25
C ARG A 250 18.17 -14.40 12.98
N MET A 251 18.06 -13.49 12.00
CA MET A 251 16.79 -12.89 11.62
C MET A 251 16.10 -13.62 10.45
N ALA A 252 16.71 -14.65 9.88
CA ALA A 252 16.02 -15.53 8.94
C ALA A 252 15.04 -16.45 9.68
N VAL A 253 13.90 -16.69 9.07
CA VAL A 253 12.84 -17.56 9.64
C VAL A 253 12.72 -18.85 8.87
N VAL A 254 12.86 -18.77 7.54
CA VAL A 254 12.85 -19.95 6.67
C VAL A 254 14.12 -19.99 5.82
N ASP A 255 14.54 -21.20 5.47
CA ASP A 255 15.60 -21.41 4.49
C ASP A 255 15.11 -21.12 3.04
N PRO A 256 15.99 -21.14 2.02
CA PRO A 256 15.59 -20.92 0.63
C PRO A 256 14.54 -21.91 0.08
N GLY A 257 14.33 -23.04 0.72
CA GLY A 257 13.28 -24.02 0.42
C GLY A 257 11.95 -23.75 1.12
N GLY A 258 11.87 -22.70 1.93
CA GLY A 258 10.67 -22.35 2.71
C GLY A 258 10.52 -23.14 4.01
N ARG A 259 11.48 -23.99 4.39
CA ARG A 259 11.45 -24.75 5.64
C ARG A 259 11.82 -23.85 6.81
N VAL A 260 11.05 -23.90 7.87
CA VAL A 260 11.30 -23.13 9.10
C VAL A 260 12.61 -23.62 9.74
N ILE A 261 13.53 -22.68 9.98
CA ILE A 261 14.86 -22.97 10.55
C ILE A 261 14.69 -23.59 11.94
N GLY A 262 15.38 -24.72 12.16
CA GLY A 262 15.28 -25.48 13.40
C GLY A 262 14.12 -26.49 13.45
N SER A 263 13.30 -26.57 12.39
CA SER A 263 12.26 -27.61 12.26
C SER A 263 12.59 -28.62 11.17
N GLU A 264 11.99 -29.82 11.24
CA GLU A 264 12.17 -30.87 10.24
C GLU A 264 11.13 -30.81 9.12
N ASN A 265 9.87 -30.47 9.44
CA ASN A 265 8.71 -30.64 8.56
C ASN A 265 7.71 -29.48 8.58
N VAL A 266 8.14 -28.30 9.04
CA VAL A 266 7.32 -27.07 8.99
C VAL A 266 7.77 -26.16 7.86
N TYR A 267 6.86 -25.78 6.97
CA TYR A 267 7.17 -24.94 5.81
C TYR A 267 6.24 -23.73 5.75
N VAL A 268 6.74 -22.64 5.21
CA VAL A 268 5.95 -21.42 4.91
C VAL A 268 6.09 -21.14 3.42
N ALA A 269 4.95 -21.01 2.71
CA ALA A 269 4.90 -20.84 1.27
C ALA A 269 3.97 -19.70 0.85
N ASP A 270 4.10 -18.55 1.51
CA ASP A 270 3.32 -17.34 1.23
C ASP A 270 4.19 -16.07 1.18
N ALA A 271 3.55 -14.90 1.07
CA ALA A 271 4.25 -13.62 0.98
C ALA A 271 5.17 -13.33 2.18
N SER A 272 4.94 -13.94 3.33
CA SER A 272 5.75 -13.68 4.53
C SER A 272 7.22 -14.12 4.40
N ILE A 273 7.52 -15.05 3.48
CA ILE A 273 8.91 -15.50 3.25
C ILE A 273 9.77 -14.51 2.48
N MET A 274 9.18 -13.52 1.79
CA MET A 274 9.91 -12.60 0.94
C MET A 274 10.87 -11.73 1.75
N PRO A 275 12.20 -11.77 1.49
CA PRO A 275 13.17 -10.97 2.25
C PRO A 275 13.05 -9.46 1.94
N ARG A 276 12.58 -9.13 0.73
CA ARG A 276 12.31 -7.78 0.26
C ARG A 276 11.00 -7.75 -0.52
N LEU A 277 10.35 -6.61 -0.51
CA LEU A 277 9.16 -6.38 -1.32
C LEU A 277 9.54 -6.36 -2.82
N PRO A 278 8.84 -7.11 -3.69
CA PRO A 278 9.10 -7.07 -5.12
C PRO A 278 8.69 -5.70 -5.71
N THR A 279 9.33 -5.30 -6.80
CA THR A 279 8.97 -4.05 -7.52
C THR A 279 7.73 -4.24 -8.40
N ALA A 280 6.72 -4.89 -7.88
CA ALA A 280 5.47 -5.26 -8.54
C ALA A 280 4.39 -5.57 -7.50
N ASN A 281 3.15 -5.71 -7.96
CA ASN A 281 2.10 -6.33 -7.16
C ASN A 281 2.53 -7.74 -6.71
N THR A 282 2.21 -8.10 -5.47
CA THR A 282 2.74 -9.31 -4.82
C THR A 282 2.06 -10.61 -5.26
N ASN A 283 0.87 -10.54 -5.90
CA ASN A 283 0.07 -11.74 -6.20
C ASN A 283 0.84 -12.78 -7.03
N ILE A 284 1.35 -12.42 -8.20
CA ILE A 284 2.08 -13.35 -9.07
C ILE A 284 3.39 -13.83 -8.43
N PRO A 285 4.24 -12.96 -7.84
CA PRO A 285 5.42 -13.42 -7.11
C PRO A 285 5.14 -14.41 -5.98
N VAL A 286 4.02 -14.23 -5.25
CA VAL A 286 3.62 -15.16 -4.18
C VAL A 286 3.23 -16.52 -4.74
N ILE A 287 2.42 -16.56 -5.79
CA ILE A 287 2.03 -17.82 -6.46
C ILE A 287 3.28 -18.53 -6.96
N MET A 288 4.17 -17.84 -7.67
CA MET A 288 5.43 -18.41 -8.16
C MET A 288 6.28 -19.01 -7.04
N ALA A 289 6.43 -18.32 -5.92
CA ALA A 289 7.21 -18.81 -4.79
C ALA A 289 6.55 -20.06 -4.16
N ALA A 290 5.24 -20.06 -4.00
CA ALA A 290 4.48 -21.18 -3.44
C ALA A 290 4.56 -22.42 -4.35
N GLU A 291 4.38 -22.27 -5.66
CA GLU A 291 4.53 -23.36 -6.64
C GLU A 291 5.94 -23.96 -6.59
N LYS A 292 6.97 -23.12 -6.58
CA LYS A 292 8.36 -23.58 -6.51
C LYS A 292 8.65 -24.39 -5.23
N ILE A 293 8.14 -23.95 -4.09
CA ILE A 293 8.30 -24.65 -2.80
C ILE A 293 7.54 -25.98 -2.85
N SER A 294 6.31 -25.97 -3.35
CA SER A 294 5.48 -27.17 -3.50
C SER A 294 6.15 -28.22 -4.39
N ASP A 295 6.66 -27.82 -5.55
CA ASP A 295 7.42 -28.70 -6.46
C ASP A 295 8.65 -29.31 -5.80
N ALA A 296 9.37 -28.54 -5.00
CA ALA A 296 10.53 -29.04 -4.27
C ALA A 296 10.14 -30.10 -3.22
N LEU A 297 9.05 -29.87 -2.48
CA LEU A 297 8.52 -30.82 -1.51
C LEU A 297 8.10 -32.15 -2.16
N LEU A 298 7.40 -32.07 -3.29
CA LEU A 298 6.93 -33.28 -4.01
C LEU A 298 8.07 -34.13 -4.60
N ARG A 299 9.24 -33.53 -4.85
CA ARG A 299 10.42 -34.28 -5.36
C ARG A 299 11.23 -34.96 -4.26
N HIS A 300 11.03 -34.56 -3.01
CA HIS A 300 11.74 -35.11 -1.85
C HIS A 300 10.94 -36.17 -1.10
N HIS A 301 9.69 -36.39 -1.52
CA HIS A 301 8.78 -37.45 -1.07
C HIS A 301 8.49 -38.40 -2.22
#